data_9e295834af739ca3d387ff084847bdac
#
_entry.id   9e295834af739ca3d387ff084847bdac
#
_cell.length_a   1.000
_cell.length_b   1.000
_cell.length_c   1.000
_cell.angle_alpha   90.00
_cell.angle_beta   90.00
_cell.angle_gamma   90.00
#
_symmetry.space_group_name_H-M   'P 1'
#
loop_
_entity.id
_entity.type
_entity.pdbx_description
1 polymer ?
#
loop_
_entity_poly.entity_id
_entity_poly.type
_entity_poly.pdbx_seq_one_letter_code
_entity_poly.pdbx_strand_id
1 'polypeptide(L)'
;SEGLIHVVPPNTGILRQICAVPERWEDYYACLNRTEKNILKKRLEEVYHRFCQCDLLEAYGKEKLQTLKNSRARKLDEKKVEKEITEAEAIWNLVQFLKENQEKQRTTLEREMSEAVLHDSKQWEKIYRKKVCGILEHTGRYDEPLAELEEERERQTALLEEFYIYSNPAYIYLKGDARICLEDGRELRIYHDLPMSIPFETFQKAKSIQIRDA
;
A
#
# COMPACT_ATOMS: atom_id res chain seq x y z
N SER A 1 -4.31 47.01 2.98
CA SER A 1 -3.26 45.98 2.99
C SER A 1 -3.03 45.57 4.43
N GLU A 2 -3.25 44.34 4.73
CA GLU A 2 -3.24 43.75 6.09
C GLU A 2 -1.82 43.60 6.68
N GLY A 3 -0.82 44.37 6.22
CA GLY A 3 0.53 44.34 6.76
C GLY A 3 1.31 43.03 6.47
N LEU A 4 0.92 42.29 5.42
CA LEU A 4 1.60 41.04 5.01
C LEU A 4 2.89 41.28 4.21
N ILE A 5 3.01 42.48 3.62
CA ILE A 5 4.17 42.85 2.80
C ILE A 5 4.71 44.24 3.21
N HIS A 6 6.04 44.37 3.12
CA HIS A 6 6.71 45.65 3.19
C HIS A 6 7.13 46.13 1.80
N VAL A 7 6.93 47.42 1.58
CA VAL A 7 7.35 48.10 0.34
C VAL A 7 8.54 49.00 0.67
N VAL A 8 9.62 48.87 -0.10
CA VAL A 8 10.82 49.67 0.12
C VAL A 8 11.14 50.50 -1.15
N PRO A 9 11.29 51.80 -1.03
CA PRO A 9 10.97 52.66 0.11
C PRO A 9 9.44 52.90 0.26
N PRO A 10 8.95 53.06 1.49
CA PRO A 10 7.57 53.42 1.69
C PRO A 10 7.31 54.85 1.15
N ASN A 11 6.22 55.03 0.42
CA ASN A 11 5.75 56.35 -0.02
C ASN A 11 6.55 57.08 -1.11
N THR A 12 7.44 56.43 -1.82
CA THR A 12 8.03 56.97 -3.05
C THR A 12 7.38 56.35 -4.27
N GLY A 13 7.07 57.11 -5.31
CA GLY A 13 6.40 56.59 -6.50
C GLY A 13 7.17 55.53 -7.29
N ILE A 14 8.35 55.12 -6.82
CA ILE A 14 9.21 54.07 -7.42
C ILE A 14 9.40 52.94 -6.43
N LEU A 15 8.75 51.86 -6.68
CA LEU A 15 8.93 50.58 -5.96
C LEU A 15 10.29 49.98 -6.29
N ARG A 16 11.17 49.85 -5.29
CA ARG A 16 12.46 49.12 -5.46
C ARG A 16 12.38 47.67 -5.01
N GLN A 17 11.62 47.40 -3.97
CA GLN A 17 11.52 46.05 -3.42
C GLN A 17 10.18 45.85 -2.70
N ILE A 18 9.65 44.64 -2.84
CA ILE A 18 8.52 44.12 -2.08
C ILE A 18 9.04 42.95 -1.26
N CYS A 19 8.90 43.03 0.07
CA CYS A 19 9.33 41.99 0.97
C CYS A 19 8.10 41.47 1.74
N ALA A 20 7.99 40.15 1.88
CA ALA A 20 7.00 39.60 2.80
C ALA A 20 7.50 39.76 4.25
N VAL A 21 6.57 39.90 5.19
CA VAL A 21 6.85 39.99 6.62
C VAL A 21 7.10 38.56 7.14
N PRO A 22 8.33 38.24 7.62
CA PRO A 22 8.67 36.85 8.01
C PRO A 22 7.77 36.26 9.09
N GLU A 23 7.33 37.09 10.05
CA GLU A 23 6.50 36.67 11.17
C GLU A 23 5.05 36.32 10.76
N ARG A 24 4.67 36.68 9.53
CA ARG A 24 3.30 36.48 8.98
C ARG A 24 3.26 35.57 7.76
N TRP A 25 4.24 34.68 7.63
CA TRP A 25 4.27 33.74 6.51
C TRP A 25 3.02 32.88 6.42
N GLU A 26 2.48 32.41 7.54
CA GLU A 26 1.28 31.58 7.58
C GLU A 26 0.07 32.33 6.99
N ASP A 27 -0.14 33.59 7.41
CA ASP A 27 -1.20 34.44 6.86
C ASP A 27 -1.02 34.68 5.37
N TYR A 28 0.23 34.89 4.93
CA TYR A 28 0.56 35.10 3.53
C TYR A 28 0.20 33.89 2.68
N TYR A 29 0.58 32.69 3.13
CA TYR A 29 0.23 31.46 2.43
C TYR A 29 -1.27 31.17 2.47
N ALA A 30 -1.96 31.47 3.58
CA ALA A 30 -3.40 31.35 3.70
C ALA A 30 -4.12 32.26 2.68
N CYS A 31 -3.68 33.52 2.50
CA CYS A 31 -4.22 34.43 1.48
C CYS A 31 -4.04 33.89 0.05
N LEU A 32 -3.01 33.11 -0.20
CA LEU A 32 -2.74 32.45 -1.49
C LEU A 32 -3.46 31.10 -1.62
N ASN A 33 -4.21 30.68 -0.61
CA ASN A 33 -4.79 29.34 -0.49
C ASN A 33 -3.75 28.23 -0.73
N ARG A 34 -2.59 28.37 -0.08
CA ARG A 34 -1.45 27.44 -0.17
C ARG A 34 -0.90 27.12 1.20
N THR A 35 -0.30 25.96 1.35
CA THR A 35 0.40 25.54 2.57
C THR A 35 1.88 25.92 2.49
N GLU A 36 2.43 26.42 3.60
CA GLU A 36 3.86 26.72 3.69
C GLU A 36 4.70 25.44 3.50
N LYS A 37 5.76 25.53 2.70
CA LYS A 37 6.60 24.39 2.37
C LYS A 37 7.33 23.77 3.57
N ASN A 38 7.60 24.54 4.61
CA ASN A 38 8.18 24.02 5.85
C ASN A 38 7.15 23.18 6.62
N ILE A 39 5.87 23.58 6.61
CA ILE A 39 4.78 22.79 7.19
C ILE A 39 4.62 21.46 6.44
N LEU A 40 4.64 21.50 5.11
CA LEU A 40 4.60 20.30 4.29
C LEU A 40 5.76 19.35 4.60
N LYS A 41 6.97 19.91 4.75
CA LYS A 41 8.14 19.12 5.11
C LYS A 41 7.99 18.47 6.49
N LYS A 42 7.53 19.22 7.50
CA LYS A 42 7.27 18.67 8.84
C LYS A 42 6.24 17.54 8.83
N ARG A 43 5.14 17.68 8.09
CA ARG A 43 4.12 16.63 7.94
C ARG A 43 4.73 15.34 7.38
N LEU A 44 5.56 15.42 6.34
CA LEU A 44 6.28 14.25 5.82
C LEU A 44 7.26 13.66 6.84
N GLU A 45 8.02 14.52 7.55
CA GLU A 45 8.94 14.07 8.60
C GLU A 45 8.20 13.29 9.71
N GLU A 46 7.04 13.77 10.15
CA GLU A 46 6.20 13.12 11.16
C GLU A 46 5.75 11.72 10.70
N VAL A 47 5.31 11.60 9.45
CA VAL A 47 4.90 10.30 8.89
C VAL A 47 6.07 9.33 8.85
N TYR A 48 7.24 9.74 8.37
CA TYR A 48 8.39 8.85 8.30
C TYR A 48 9.05 8.58 9.66
N HIS A 49 8.94 9.49 10.63
CA HIS A 49 9.32 9.19 12.01
C HIS A 49 8.46 8.08 12.61
N ARG A 50 7.16 8.06 12.31
CA ARG A 50 6.28 6.95 12.72
C ARG A 50 6.72 5.62 12.10
N PHE A 51 7.18 5.62 10.84
CA PHE A 51 7.73 4.42 10.20
C PHE A 51 8.98 3.89 10.94
N CYS A 52 9.84 4.77 11.41
CA CYS A 52 11.03 4.38 12.18
C CYS A 52 10.71 3.70 13.53
N GLN A 53 9.46 3.75 13.98
CA GLN A 53 9.01 3.06 15.21
C GLN A 53 8.49 1.64 14.94
N CYS A 54 8.38 1.25 13.66
CA CYS A 54 7.92 -0.07 13.24
C CYS A 54 9.11 -0.85 12.65
N ASP A 55 9.40 -2.01 13.22
CA ASP A 55 10.50 -2.89 12.80
C ASP A 55 10.49 -3.23 11.30
N LEU A 56 9.31 -3.43 10.74
CA LEU A 56 9.14 -3.74 9.31
C LEU A 56 9.30 -2.52 8.39
N LEU A 57 9.21 -1.31 8.92
CA LEU A 57 9.28 -0.06 8.15
C LEU A 57 10.49 0.80 8.49
N GLU A 58 11.29 0.41 9.50
CA GLU A 58 12.36 1.23 10.06
C GLU A 58 13.41 1.64 9.01
N ALA A 59 13.89 0.67 8.23
CA ALA A 59 14.89 0.91 7.18
C ALA A 59 14.37 1.89 6.13
N TYR A 60 13.14 1.64 5.66
CA TYR A 60 12.47 2.49 4.67
C TYR A 60 12.20 3.90 5.22
N GLY A 61 11.73 4.02 6.47
CA GLY A 61 11.53 5.31 7.14
C GLY A 61 12.82 6.12 7.25
N LYS A 62 13.94 5.49 7.64
CA LYS A 62 15.26 6.13 7.72
C LYS A 62 15.75 6.62 6.36
N GLU A 63 15.61 5.82 5.32
CA GLU A 63 15.97 6.19 3.94
C GLU A 63 15.17 7.42 3.48
N LYS A 64 13.87 7.40 3.70
CA LYS A 64 12.97 8.51 3.34
C LYS A 64 13.30 9.80 4.11
N LEU A 65 13.54 9.70 5.40
CA LEU A 65 13.98 10.86 6.21
C LEU A 65 15.31 11.42 5.72
N GLN A 66 16.28 10.57 5.36
CA GLN A 66 17.54 11.02 4.81
C GLN A 66 17.37 11.74 3.48
N THR A 67 16.55 11.19 2.59
CA THR A 67 16.19 11.82 1.32
C THR A 67 15.51 13.18 1.53
N LEU A 68 14.60 13.27 2.50
CA LEU A 68 13.90 14.49 2.83
C LEU A 68 14.83 15.56 3.44
N LYS A 69 15.79 15.17 4.28
CA LYS A 69 16.82 16.08 4.80
C LYS A 69 17.69 16.69 3.68
N ASN A 70 18.04 15.87 2.71
CA ASN A 70 18.85 16.29 1.56
C ASN A 70 18.06 17.12 0.54
N SER A 71 16.73 17.08 0.60
CA SER A 71 15.85 17.84 -0.28
C SER A 71 15.73 19.30 0.17
N ARG A 72 15.81 20.23 -0.80
CA ARG A 72 15.52 21.64 -0.51
C ARG A 72 14.00 21.85 -0.43
N ALA A 73 13.51 22.46 0.62
CA ALA A 73 12.09 22.77 0.81
C ALA A 73 11.47 23.51 -0.42
N ARG A 74 12.24 24.30 -1.14
CA ARG A 74 11.80 25.00 -2.36
C ARG A 74 11.28 24.10 -3.48
N LYS A 75 11.69 22.81 -3.49
CA LYS A 75 11.28 21.82 -4.52
C LYS A 75 10.02 21.05 -4.15
N LEU A 76 9.50 21.22 -2.94
CA LEU A 76 8.28 20.55 -2.51
C LEU A 76 7.06 21.16 -3.20
N ASP A 77 6.25 20.32 -3.78
CA ASP A 77 4.96 20.62 -4.39
C ASP A 77 3.86 20.07 -3.48
N GLU A 78 2.89 20.91 -3.12
CA GLU A 78 1.84 20.55 -2.16
C GLU A 78 1.06 19.31 -2.56
N LYS A 79 0.63 19.23 -3.82
CA LYS A 79 -0.12 18.07 -4.32
C LYS A 79 0.69 16.77 -4.30
N LYS A 80 1.99 16.87 -4.58
CA LYS A 80 2.89 15.72 -4.53
C LYS A 80 3.12 15.26 -3.09
N VAL A 81 3.29 16.22 -2.17
CA VAL A 81 3.45 15.92 -0.74
C VAL A 81 2.19 15.28 -0.17
N GLU A 82 1.02 15.82 -0.47
CA GLU A 82 -0.26 15.24 -0.01
C GLU A 82 -0.46 13.83 -0.55
N LYS A 83 -0.14 13.61 -1.83
CA LYS A 83 -0.17 12.26 -2.41
C LYS A 83 0.81 11.32 -1.71
N GLU A 84 2.02 11.79 -1.41
CA GLU A 84 3.05 10.99 -0.73
C GLU A 84 2.64 10.67 0.71
N ILE A 85 2.01 11.61 1.42
CA ILE A 85 1.44 11.37 2.76
C ILE A 85 0.33 10.32 2.70
N THR A 86 -0.62 10.47 1.79
CA THR A 86 -1.71 9.50 1.62
C THR A 86 -1.19 8.10 1.30
N GLU A 87 -0.19 8.01 0.43
CA GLU A 87 0.44 6.75 0.08
C GLU A 87 1.19 6.13 1.29
N ALA A 88 1.91 6.95 2.03
CA ALA A 88 2.62 6.50 3.23
C ALA A 88 1.66 6.03 4.33
N GLU A 89 0.54 6.74 4.54
CA GLU A 89 -0.50 6.31 5.48
C GLU A 89 -1.13 4.98 5.08
N ALA A 90 -1.39 4.78 3.79
CA ALA A 90 -1.87 3.50 3.28
C ALA A 90 -0.86 2.37 3.52
N ILE A 91 0.42 2.60 3.25
CA ILE A 91 1.50 1.62 3.52
C ILE A 91 1.57 1.30 5.02
N TRP A 92 1.49 2.34 5.88
CA TRP A 92 1.46 2.13 7.33
C TRP A 92 0.31 1.23 7.75
N ASN A 93 -0.90 1.54 7.32
CA ASN A 93 -2.10 0.77 7.69
C ASN A 93 -2.03 -0.67 7.17
N LEU A 94 -1.51 -0.89 5.95
CA LEU A 94 -1.29 -2.22 5.41
C LEU A 94 -0.30 -3.02 6.25
N VAL A 95 0.85 -2.43 6.61
CA VAL A 95 1.86 -3.13 7.41
C VAL A 95 1.35 -3.40 8.84
N GLN A 96 0.59 -2.48 9.44
CA GLN A 96 -0.07 -2.76 10.74
C GLN A 96 -1.05 -3.92 10.64
N PHE A 97 -1.85 -3.97 9.57
CA PHE A 97 -2.75 -5.09 9.32
C PHE A 97 -2.01 -6.42 9.17
N LEU A 98 -0.89 -6.44 8.42
CA LEU A 98 -0.04 -7.62 8.26
C LEU A 98 0.49 -8.11 9.62
N LYS A 99 1.02 -7.21 10.45
CA LYS A 99 1.51 -7.54 11.81
C LYS A 99 0.40 -8.13 12.68
N GLU A 100 -0.73 -7.46 12.72
CA GLU A 100 -1.88 -7.93 13.52
C GLU A 100 -2.38 -9.29 13.05
N ASN A 101 -2.39 -9.52 11.74
CA ASN A 101 -2.78 -10.79 11.13
C ASN A 101 -1.80 -11.91 11.50
N GLN A 102 -0.49 -11.62 11.47
CA GLN A 102 0.56 -12.54 11.88
C GLN A 102 0.47 -12.88 13.38
N GLU A 103 0.29 -11.89 14.24
CA GLU A 103 0.13 -12.08 15.69
C GLU A 103 -1.08 -12.96 16.04
N LYS A 104 -2.19 -12.77 15.32
CA LYS A 104 -3.43 -13.53 15.50
C LYS A 104 -3.46 -14.86 14.73
N GLN A 105 -2.49 -15.12 13.88
CA GLN A 105 -2.45 -16.27 12.96
C GLN A 105 -3.74 -16.38 12.13
N ARG A 106 -4.28 -15.23 11.72
CA ARG A 106 -5.56 -15.16 11.02
C ARG A 106 -5.36 -15.26 9.51
N THR A 107 -5.89 -16.31 8.91
CA THR A 107 -5.93 -16.43 7.44
C THR A 107 -6.84 -15.38 6.82
N THR A 108 -6.31 -14.60 5.89
CA THR A 108 -7.04 -13.53 5.19
C THR A 108 -6.66 -13.55 3.71
N LEU A 109 -7.62 -13.30 2.84
CA LEU A 109 -7.35 -13.17 1.40
C LEU A 109 -6.84 -11.75 1.07
N GLU A 110 -5.96 -11.64 0.07
CA GLU A 110 -5.42 -10.35 -0.40
C GLU A 110 -6.55 -9.34 -0.70
N ARG A 111 -7.66 -9.81 -1.27
CA ARG A 111 -8.81 -8.98 -1.60
C ARG A 111 -9.55 -8.48 -0.35
N GLU A 112 -9.68 -9.33 0.65
CA GLU A 112 -10.31 -8.96 1.94
C GLU A 112 -9.46 -7.92 2.68
N MET A 113 -8.14 -8.12 2.70
CA MET A 113 -7.20 -7.13 3.24
C MET A 113 -7.32 -5.79 2.49
N SER A 114 -7.34 -5.82 1.16
CA SER A 114 -7.47 -4.60 0.34
C SER A 114 -8.76 -3.84 0.65
N GLU A 115 -9.89 -4.55 0.76
CA GLU A 115 -11.18 -3.94 1.10
C GLU A 115 -11.19 -3.38 2.52
N ALA A 116 -10.65 -4.12 3.48
CA ALA A 116 -10.63 -3.71 4.89
C ALA A 116 -9.76 -2.48 5.14
N VAL A 117 -8.60 -2.38 4.46
CA VAL A 117 -7.61 -1.33 4.72
C VAL A 117 -7.69 -0.16 3.75
N LEU A 118 -7.94 -0.44 2.47
CA LEU A 118 -7.91 0.56 1.38
C LEU A 118 -9.31 0.95 0.89
N HIS A 119 -10.36 0.26 1.36
CA HIS A 119 -11.75 0.43 0.91
C HIS A 119 -11.93 0.24 -0.60
N ASP A 120 -11.04 -0.53 -1.21
CA ASP A 120 -11.06 -0.88 -2.63
C ASP A 120 -10.36 -2.22 -2.83
N SER A 121 -11.11 -3.22 -3.27
CA SER A 121 -10.64 -4.59 -3.43
C SER A 121 -9.54 -4.79 -4.50
N LYS A 122 -9.22 -3.76 -5.29
CA LYS A 122 -8.24 -3.82 -6.39
C LYS A 122 -7.01 -2.94 -6.18
N GLN A 123 -7.02 -2.03 -5.21
CA GLN A 123 -5.90 -1.10 -4.99
C GLN A 123 -4.63 -1.83 -4.52
N TRP A 124 -4.79 -2.85 -3.69
CA TRP A 124 -3.65 -3.66 -3.26
C TRP A 124 -2.86 -4.18 -4.44
N GLU A 125 -3.49 -4.96 -5.31
CA GLU A 125 -2.82 -5.61 -6.44
C GLU A 125 -2.22 -4.59 -7.43
N LYS A 126 -2.95 -3.49 -7.71
CA LYS A 126 -2.54 -2.51 -8.72
C LYS A 126 -1.46 -1.55 -8.25
N ILE A 127 -1.43 -1.18 -6.98
CA ILE A 127 -0.63 -0.05 -6.48
C ILE A 127 0.33 -0.48 -5.38
N TYR A 128 -0.17 -1.21 -4.36
CA TYR A 128 0.56 -1.37 -3.10
C TYR A 128 1.33 -2.68 -2.99
N ARG A 129 0.90 -3.77 -3.62
CA ARG A 129 1.52 -5.09 -3.48
C ARG A 129 3.03 -5.05 -3.71
N LYS A 130 3.44 -4.58 -4.88
CA LYS A 130 4.87 -4.47 -5.23
C LYS A 130 5.64 -3.57 -4.28
N LYS A 131 5.05 -2.44 -3.85
CA LYS A 131 5.70 -1.49 -2.95
C LYS A 131 5.88 -2.05 -1.55
N VAL A 132 4.82 -2.61 -0.97
CA VAL A 132 4.85 -3.15 0.39
C VAL A 132 5.74 -4.39 0.45
N CYS A 133 5.60 -5.33 -0.48
CA CYS A 133 6.48 -6.49 -0.54
C CYS A 133 7.95 -6.08 -0.72
N GLY A 134 8.25 -5.14 -1.61
CA GLY A 134 9.61 -4.63 -1.78
C GLY A 134 10.17 -3.96 -0.52
N ILE A 135 9.36 -3.26 0.27
CA ILE A 135 9.79 -2.72 1.57
C ILE A 135 10.09 -3.86 2.55
N LEU A 136 9.22 -4.86 2.61
CA LEU A 136 9.37 -5.99 3.51
C LEU A 136 10.58 -6.88 3.16
N GLU A 137 10.84 -7.11 1.88
CA GLU A 137 12.02 -7.84 1.40
C GLU A 137 13.33 -7.18 1.86
N HIS A 138 13.38 -5.83 1.92
CA HIS A 138 14.57 -5.09 2.34
C HIS A 138 14.75 -4.97 3.86
N THR A 139 13.92 -5.62 4.65
CA THR A 139 14.09 -5.60 6.12
C THR A 139 15.23 -6.50 6.62
N GLY A 140 15.84 -7.31 5.74
CA GLY A 140 16.87 -8.29 6.07
C GLY A 140 16.34 -9.52 6.82
N ARG A 141 15.03 -9.66 6.98
CA ARG A 141 14.40 -10.81 7.64
C ARG A 141 14.23 -12.01 6.70
N TYR A 142 14.17 -11.75 5.39
CA TYR A 142 13.70 -12.69 4.38
C TYR A 142 14.70 -12.95 3.26
N ASP A 143 15.95 -12.51 3.41
CA ASP A 143 16.92 -12.50 2.30
C ASP A 143 17.31 -13.90 1.78
N GLU A 144 17.39 -14.91 2.65
CA GLU A 144 17.84 -16.23 2.22
C GLU A 144 16.75 -17.12 1.59
N PRO A 145 15.58 -17.32 2.22
CA PRO A 145 14.55 -18.21 1.66
C PRO A 145 13.91 -17.68 0.38
N LEU A 146 13.79 -16.34 0.25
CA LEU A 146 13.15 -15.70 -0.90
C LEU A 146 14.08 -15.59 -2.12
N ALA A 147 15.39 -15.56 -1.90
CA ALA A 147 16.39 -15.50 -2.97
C ALA A 147 16.39 -16.75 -3.88
N GLU A 148 15.89 -17.87 -3.38
CA GLU A 148 15.79 -19.13 -4.16
C GLU A 148 14.62 -19.10 -5.17
N LEU A 149 13.65 -18.20 -5.01
CA LEU A 149 12.50 -18.09 -5.91
C LEU A 149 12.85 -17.15 -7.08
N GLU A 150 12.81 -17.67 -8.30
CA GLU A 150 13.18 -16.93 -9.51
C GLU A 150 12.16 -15.84 -9.88
N GLU A 151 10.86 -16.11 -9.71
CA GLU A 151 9.80 -15.18 -10.08
C GLU A 151 9.46 -14.20 -8.95
N GLU A 152 9.45 -12.89 -9.27
CA GLU A 152 9.08 -11.82 -8.35
C GLU A 152 7.72 -12.06 -7.67
N ARG A 153 6.76 -12.59 -8.42
CA ARG A 153 5.40 -12.86 -7.90
C ARG A 153 5.37 -13.99 -6.90
N GLU A 154 6.18 -15.02 -7.09
CA GLU A 154 6.31 -16.14 -6.16
C GLU A 154 6.95 -15.69 -4.85
N ARG A 155 8.02 -14.89 -4.91
CA ARG A 155 8.64 -14.27 -3.73
C ARG A 155 7.65 -13.45 -2.93
N GLN A 156 6.89 -12.58 -3.61
CA GLN A 156 5.87 -11.77 -2.95
C GLN A 156 4.77 -12.63 -2.32
N THR A 157 4.38 -13.71 -2.96
CA THR A 157 3.36 -14.64 -2.42
C THR A 157 3.90 -15.34 -1.18
N ALA A 158 5.09 -15.93 -1.24
CA ALA A 158 5.72 -16.56 -0.09
C ALA A 158 5.88 -15.60 1.11
N LEU A 159 6.29 -14.36 0.82
CA LEU A 159 6.39 -13.31 1.84
C LEU A 159 5.06 -13.00 2.51
N LEU A 160 3.98 -12.90 1.74
CA LEU A 160 2.64 -12.61 2.26
C LEU A 160 2.06 -13.78 3.07
N GLU A 161 2.38 -15.01 2.69
CA GLU A 161 1.97 -16.21 3.43
C GLU A 161 2.54 -16.26 4.85
N GLU A 162 3.72 -15.67 5.09
CA GLU A 162 4.25 -15.51 6.45
C GLU A 162 3.39 -14.60 7.34
N PHE A 163 2.64 -13.69 6.72
CA PHE A 163 1.66 -12.84 7.40
C PHE A 163 0.24 -13.42 7.33
N TYR A 164 0.10 -14.69 6.92
CA TYR A 164 -1.20 -15.36 6.74
C TYR A 164 -2.10 -14.67 5.71
N ILE A 165 -1.50 -13.99 4.73
CA ILE A 165 -2.20 -13.40 3.59
C ILE A 165 -2.04 -14.30 2.37
N TYR A 166 -3.16 -14.71 1.80
CA TYR A 166 -3.20 -15.64 0.69
C TYR A 166 -3.81 -15.01 -0.55
N SER A 167 -3.33 -15.40 -1.71
CA SER A 167 -3.88 -14.97 -2.99
C SER A 167 -5.33 -15.40 -3.12
N ASN A 168 -6.11 -14.59 -3.84
CA ASN A 168 -7.49 -14.96 -4.14
C ASN A 168 -7.50 -16.20 -5.02
N PRO A 169 -8.23 -17.26 -4.66
CA PRO A 169 -8.30 -18.44 -5.49
C PRO A 169 -8.94 -18.12 -6.85
N ALA A 170 -8.37 -18.64 -7.91
CA ALA A 170 -9.07 -18.68 -9.19
C ALA A 170 -10.23 -19.68 -9.08
N TYR A 171 -11.37 -19.37 -9.66
CA TYR A 171 -12.54 -20.24 -9.63
C TYR A 171 -12.80 -20.84 -11.00
N ILE A 172 -13.16 -22.12 -11.02
CA ILE A 172 -13.66 -22.80 -12.21
C ILE A 172 -15.17 -22.94 -12.08
N TYR A 173 -15.85 -22.54 -13.16
CA TYR A 173 -17.28 -22.76 -13.32
C TYR A 173 -17.54 -24.12 -13.91
N LEU A 174 -18.35 -24.93 -13.25
CA LEU A 174 -18.72 -26.28 -13.65
C LEU A 174 -20.22 -26.36 -13.80
N LYS A 175 -20.67 -26.94 -14.93
CA LYS A 175 -22.08 -27.20 -15.22
C LYS A 175 -22.21 -28.57 -15.88
N GLY A 176 -23.18 -29.36 -15.46
CA GLY A 176 -23.44 -30.72 -15.95
C GLY A 176 -23.41 -31.75 -14.82
N ASP A 177 -23.63 -33.01 -15.14
CA ASP A 177 -23.54 -34.09 -14.17
C ASP A 177 -22.09 -34.64 -14.12
N ALA A 178 -21.39 -34.31 -13.04
CA ALA A 178 -20.04 -34.80 -12.84
C ALA A 178 -19.75 -35.18 -11.38
N ARG A 179 -18.80 -36.09 -11.19
CA ARG A 179 -18.26 -36.45 -9.89
C ARG A 179 -16.75 -36.23 -9.93
N ILE A 180 -16.24 -35.44 -9.04
CA ILE A 180 -14.82 -35.15 -8.87
C ILE A 180 -14.37 -35.87 -7.58
N CYS A 181 -13.45 -36.84 -7.73
CA CYS A 181 -12.84 -37.51 -6.59
C CYS A 181 -11.49 -36.83 -6.29
N LEU A 182 -11.30 -36.34 -5.09
CA LEU A 182 -10.07 -35.71 -4.64
C LEU A 182 -9.03 -36.76 -4.18
N GLU A 183 -7.78 -36.36 -4.09
CA GLU A 183 -6.67 -37.23 -3.64
C GLU A 183 -6.86 -37.77 -2.22
N ASP A 184 -7.51 -36.97 -1.35
CA ASP A 184 -7.83 -37.33 0.03
C ASP A 184 -9.08 -38.22 0.20
N GLY A 185 -9.68 -38.65 -0.92
CA GLY A 185 -10.86 -39.51 -0.94
C GLY A 185 -12.20 -38.79 -0.81
N ARG A 186 -12.20 -37.45 -0.68
CA ARG A 186 -13.46 -36.67 -0.70
C ARG A 186 -14.01 -36.61 -2.12
N GLU A 187 -15.35 -36.55 -2.22
CA GLU A 187 -16.05 -36.42 -3.50
C GLU A 187 -16.84 -35.12 -3.56
N LEU A 188 -16.74 -34.43 -4.70
CA LEU A 188 -17.58 -33.31 -5.07
C LEU A 188 -18.55 -33.76 -6.15
N ARG A 189 -19.85 -33.54 -5.94
CA ARG A 189 -20.89 -33.81 -6.92
C ARG A 189 -21.35 -32.51 -7.55
N ILE A 190 -21.40 -32.50 -8.88
CA ILE A 190 -21.94 -31.39 -9.69
C ILE A 190 -23.21 -31.90 -10.32
N TYR A 191 -24.26 -31.12 -10.25
CA TYR A 191 -25.58 -31.46 -10.74
C TYR A 191 -25.91 -30.66 -12.01
N HIS A 192 -26.67 -31.26 -12.91
CA HIS A 192 -27.01 -30.67 -14.18
C HIS A 192 -27.73 -29.30 -14.06
N ASP A 193 -28.60 -29.16 -13.08
CA ASP A 193 -29.44 -27.99 -12.83
C ASP A 193 -28.79 -26.96 -11.88
N LEU A 194 -27.68 -27.29 -11.23
CA LEU A 194 -26.99 -26.44 -10.26
C LEU A 194 -25.56 -26.15 -10.71
N PRO A 195 -25.32 -25.06 -11.47
CA PRO A 195 -23.96 -24.66 -11.78
C PRO A 195 -23.19 -24.34 -10.49
N MET A 196 -21.97 -24.87 -10.40
CA MET A 196 -21.11 -24.73 -9.23
C MET A 196 -19.82 -24.03 -9.60
N SER A 197 -19.31 -23.20 -8.69
CA SER A 197 -17.97 -22.61 -8.78
C SER A 197 -17.09 -23.19 -7.69
N ILE A 198 -15.96 -23.77 -8.08
CA ILE A 198 -14.99 -24.32 -7.13
C ILE A 198 -13.62 -23.65 -7.31
N PRO A 199 -12.82 -23.53 -6.22
CA PRO A 199 -11.47 -23.04 -6.34
C PRO A 199 -10.63 -23.91 -7.27
N PHE A 200 -9.81 -23.28 -8.12
CA PHE A 200 -8.94 -23.99 -9.05
C PHE A 200 -7.97 -24.95 -8.35
N GLU A 201 -7.45 -24.56 -7.21
CA GLU A 201 -6.59 -25.41 -6.36
C GLU A 201 -7.30 -26.70 -5.90
N THR A 202 -8.60 -26.61 -5.59
CA THR A 202 -9.40 -27.78 -5.27
C THR A 202 -9.55 -28.69 -6.49
N PHE A 203 -9.72 -28.08 -7.67
CA PHE A 203 -9.80 -28.82 -8.93
C PHE A 203 -8.47 -29.49 -9.29
N GLN A 204 -7.34 -28.84 -9.04
CA GLN A 204 -6.00 -29.43 -9.25
C GLN A 204 -5.75 -30.68 -8.38
N LYS A 205 -6.38 -30.80 -7.22
CA LYS A 205 -6.31 -31.97 -6.33
C LYS A 205 -7.27 -33.09 -6.75
N ALA A 206 -7.89 -32.99 -7.92
CA ALA A 206 -8.77 -34.04 -8.43
C ALA A 206 -7.94 -35.21 -8.91
N LYS A 207 -8.14 -36.37 -8.30
CA LYS A 207 -7.57 -37.67 -8.74
C LYS A 207 -8.27 -38.19 -9.99
N SER A 208 -9.57 -38.01 -10.09
CA SER A 208 -10.37 -38.39 -11.24
C SER A 208 -11.62 -37.55 -11.39
N ILE A 209 -12.06 -37.37 -12.63
CA ILE A 209 -13.31 -36.68 -12.96
C ILE A 209 -14.15 -37.67 -13.79
N GLN A 210 -15.33 -37.99 -13.30
CA GLN A 210 -16.30 -38.84 -13.97
C GLN A 210 -17.43 -37.96 -14.47
N ILE A 211 -17.60 -37.86 -15.77
CA ILE A 211 -18.71 -37.13 -16.40
C ILE A 211 -19.77 -38.19 -16.74
N ARG A 212 -21.01 -37.96 -16.36
CA ARG A 212 -22.13 -38.75 -16.79
C ARG A 212 -22.71 -38.08 -18.04
N ASP A 213 -22.72 -38.84 -19.13
CA ASP A 213 -23.46 -38.43 -20.30
C ASP A 213 -24.96 -38.42 -19.97
N ALA A 214 -25.63 -37.33 -20.39
CA ALA A 214 -27.07 -37.18 -20.22
C ALA A 214 -27.84 -38.05 -21.17
#